data_8cc00e920c0079a56567f70a5d67196f
#
_entry.id   8cc00e920c0079a56567f70a5d67196f
#
_cell.length_a   1.000
_cell.length_b   1.000
_cell.length_c   1.000
_cell.angle_alpha   90.00
_cell.angle_beta   90.00
_cell.angle_gamma   90.00
#
_symmetry.space_group_name_H-M   'P 1'
#
loop_
_entity.id
_entity.type
_entity.pdbx_description
1 polymer ?
#
loop_
_entity_poly.entity_id
_entity_poly.type
_entity_poly.pdbx_seq_one_letter_code
_entity_poly.pdbx_strand_id
1 'polypeptide(L)'
;DDGKDYNEVGLSSNSSRLGFKVEQELENNMTVFGQIEQEVNFASGSKGDGVDFATRDTFVGLKGDFGQVKVGRFDSPFKAARGPVNFFGDQMGDIRNVTRVNDHKFDERNDNTIEYKSPKFGNGFQVAAGVSMHKGKAIEKDSTGEGLDDNKAYDVALTYKEGPIDLAVAY
;
A
#
# COMPACT_ATOMS: atom_id res chain seq x y z
N ASP A 1 37.35 -2.89 22.25
CA ASP A 1 36.74 -1.57 22.43
C ASP A 1 37.82 -0.51 22.24
N ASP A 2 37.96 -0.04 20.98
CA ASP A 2 39.09 0.84 20.57
C ASP A 2 38.95 2.29 20.98
N GLY A 3 37.99 2.62 21.85
CA GLY A 3 37.86 3.97 22.44
C GLY A 3 37.76 5.14 21.44
N LYS A 4 37.36 4.86 20.21
CA LYS A 4 37.13 5.91 19.21
C LYS A 4 35.67 6.31 19.23
N ASP A 5 35.39 7.48 19.79
CA ASP A 5 34.11 8.16 19.62
C ASP A 5 33.95 8.53 18.14
N TYR A 6 33.13 7.78 17.44
CA TYR A 6 32.69 8.13 16.10
C TYR A 6 31.55 9.14 16.21
N ASN A 7 31.88 10.42 16.07
CA ASN A 7 30.88 11.46 15.83
C ASN A 7 30.74 11.62 14.31
N GLU A 8 29.84 10.84 13.72
CA GLU A 8 29.52 10.95 12.30
C GLU A 8 28.15 11.61 12.15
N VAL A 9 28.15 12.75 11.45
CA VAL A 9 26.90 13.41 11.06
C VAL A 9 26.52 12.88 9.69
N GLY A 10 25.51 12.01 9.67
CA GLY A 10 24.98 11.42 8.45
C GLY A 10 23.66 12.06 8.03
N LEU A 11 23.41 12.14 6.73
CA LEU A 11 22.12 12.41 6.16
C LEU A 11 21.42 11.08 5.86
N SER A 12 20.19 10.88 6.36
CA SER A 12 19.40 9.70 6.04
C SER A 12 18.14 10.09 5.25
N SER A 13 17.76 9.26 4.29
CA SER A 13 16.49 9.37 3.56
C SER A 13 15.58 8.25 4.02
N ASN A 14 14.48 8.59 4.71
CA ASN A 14 13.50 7.63 5.19
C ASN A 14 12.19 7.81 4.44
N SER A 15 11.88 6.88 3.52
CA SER A 15 10.64 6.85 2.75
C SER A 15 10.34 8.15 1.97
N SER A 16 11.38 8.86 1.49
CA SER A 16 11.20 10.01 0.62
C SER A 16 10.57 9.60 -0.71
N ARG A 17 9.66 10.42 -1.24
CA ARG A 17 8.82 10.04 -2.37
C ARG A 17 8.68 11.19 -3.35
N LEU A 18 8.59 10.81 -4.63
CA LEU A 18 8.19 11.68 -5.72
C LEU A 18 7.05 11.02 -6.46
N GLY A 19 6.03 11.78 -6.83
CA GLY A 19 4.92 11.21 -7.59
C GLY A 19 4.07 12.26 -8.27
N PHE A 20 3.23 11.78 -9.16
CA PHE A 20 2.25 12.57 -9.90
C PHE A 20 0.86 12.00 -9.63
N LYS A 21 -0.09 12.90 -9.43
CA LYS A 21 -1.51 12.58 -9.31
C LYS A 21 -2.27 13.33 -10.39
N VAL A 22 -3.26 12.66 -10.95
CA VAL A 22 -4.19 13.26 -11.90
C VAL A 22 -5.61 12.96 -11.43
N GLU A 23 -6.46 13.93 -11.59
CA GLU A 23 -7.89 13.80 -11.34
C GLU A 23 -8.64 14.63 -12.37
N GLN A 24 -9.61 14.03 -13.05
CA GLN A 24 -10.42 14.65 -14.10
C GLN A 24 -11.88 14.30 -13.87
N GLU A 25 -12.67 15.32 -13.66
CA GLU A 25 -14.13 15.19 -13.62
C GLU A 25 -14.67 14.92 -15.04
N LEU A 26 -15.59 13.97 -15.11
CA LEU A 26 -16.32 13.58 -16.30
C LEU A 26 -17.80 13.99 -16.13
N GLU A 27 -18.58 13.78 -17.17
CA GLU A 27 -20.04 13.91 -17.07
C GLU A 27 -20.63 12.85 -16.11
N ASN A 28 -21.87 13.07 -15.66
CA ASN A 28 -22.61 12.15 -14.77
C ASN A 28 -21.96 11.89 -13.41
N ASN A 29 -21.38 12.91 -12.78
CA ASN A 29 -20.75 12.81 -11.44
C ASN A 29 -19.63 11.75 -11.34
N MET A 30 -19.02 11.42 -12.45
CA MET A 30 -17.89 10.51 -12.48
C MET A 30 -16.57 11.27 -12.48
N THR A 31 -15.56 10.68 -11.89
CA THR A 31 -14.19 11.22 -11.90
C THR A 31 -13.20 10.10 -12.17
N VAL A 32 -12.36 10.30 -13.19
CA VAL A 32 -11.16 9.48 -13.39
C VAL A 32 -10.05 10.02 -12.52
N PHE A 33 -9.32 9.14 -11.88
CA PHE A 33 -8.16 9.53 -11.08
C PHE A 33 -7.02 8.52 -11.27
N GLY A 34 -5.81 8.99 -11.01
CA GLY A 34 -4.62 8.15 -11.10
C GLY A 34 -3.45 8.71 -10.32
N GLN A 35 -2.49 7.84 -10.05
CA GLN A 35 -1.26 8.18 -9.35
C GLN A 35 -0.12 7.32 -9.88
N ILE A 36 1.07 7.93 -9.97
CA ILE A 36 2.35 7.25 -10.11
C ILE A 36 3.23 7.76 -8.99
N GLU A 37 3.74 6.87 -8.14
CA GLU A 37 4.60 7.23 -7.01
C GLU A 37 5.87 6.39 -7.03
N GLN A 38 6.99 7.07 -6.79
CA GLN A 38 8.34 6.52 -6.74
C GLN A 38 8.97 6.80 -5.38
N GLU A 39 9.66 5.82 -4.80
CA GLU A 39 10.55 6.06 -3.67
C GLU A 39 11.87 6.64 -4.16
N VAL A 40 12.35 7.68 -3.50
CA VAL A 40 13.58 8.39 -3.85
C VAL A 40 14.52 8.41 -2.64
N ASN A 41 15.74 7.95 -2.82
CA ASN A 41 16.77 8.05 -1.79
C ASN A 41 17.67 9.24 -2.08
N PHE A 42 17.58 10.29 -1.24
CA PHE A 42 18.40 11.49 -1.36
C PHE A 42 19.73 11.39 -0.61
N ALA A 43 19.91 10.35 0.21
CA ALA A 43 21.09 10.22 1.07
C ALA A 43 22.20 9.34 0.47
N SER A 44 21.86 8.49 -0.50
CA SER A 44 22.84 7.61 -1.14
C SER A 44 22.96 7.92 -2.63
N GLY A 45 24.19 8.16 -3.08
CA GLY A 45 24.54 8.24 -4.50
C GLY A 45 24.91 6.89 -5.08
N SER A 46 24.19 5.84 -4.76
CA SER A 46 24.51 4.48 -5.20
C SER A 46 24.39 4.36 -6.71
N LYS A 47 25.51 4.02 -7.37
CA LYS A 47 25.61 3.88 -8.83
C LYS A 47 24.99 2.58 -9.37
N GLY A 48 24.24 1.85 -8.59
CA GLY A 48 23.71 0.54 -8.98
C GLY A 48 22.19 0.46 -9.00
N ASP A 49 21.54 1.37 -8.30
CA ASP A 49 20.09 1.33 -8.19
C ASP A 49 19.49 2.21 -9.29
N GLY A 50 19.06 1.57 -10.36
CA GLY A 50 18.27 2.22 -11.39
C GLY A 50 17.05 2.90 -10.76
N VAL A 51 16.58 3.98 -11.35
CA VAL A 51 15.31 4.59 -10.96
C VAL A 51 14.21 3.68 -11.47
N ASP A 52 13.74 2.79 -10.63
CA ASP A 52 12.56 1.97 -10.92
C ASP A 52 11.32 2.84 -10.73
N PHE A 53 10.74 3.29 -11.83
CA PHE A 53 9.48 4.01 -11.80
C PHE A 53 8.36 3.12 -11.28
N ALA A 54 7.43 3.72 -10.53
CA ALA A 54 6.23 3.06 -10.04
C ALA A 54 6.47 1.99 -8.97
N THR A 55 7.47 2.16 -8.13
CA THR A 55 7.75 1.20 -7.03
C THR A 55 6.76 1.28 -5.88
N ARG A 56 5.99 2.37 -5.80
CA ARG A 56 4.98 2.59 -4.75
C ARG A 56 3.57 2.57 -5.33
N ASP A 57 2.67 3.41 -4.83
CA ASP A 57 1.27 3.44 -5.27
C ASP A 57 1.18 3.96 -6.70
N THR A 58 0.85 3.06 -7.62
CA THR A 58 0.70 3.34 -9.04
C THR A 58 -0.57 2.68 -9.53
N PHE A 59 -1.57 3.50 -9.84
CA PHE A 59 -2.91 3.03 -10.17
C PHE A 59 -3.68 4.04 -11.01
N VAL A 60 -4.72 3.56 -11.63
CA VAL A 60 -5.78 4.36 -12.24
C VAL A 60 -7.13 3.88 -11.72
N GLY A 61 -8.10 4.78 -11.62
CA GLY A 61 -9.42 4.44 -11.11
C GLY A 61 -10.52 5.37 -11.61
N LEU A 62 -11.73 4.96 -11.29
CA LEU A 62 -12.96 5.69 -11.54
C LEU A 62 -13.76 5.75 -10.25
N LYS A 63 -14.27 6.91 -9.88
CA LYS A 63 -15.15 7.13 -8.73
C LYS A 63 -16.42 7.85 -9.16
N GLY A 64 -17.48 7.62 -8.41
CA GLY A 64 -18.80 8.25 -8.64
C GLY A 64 -19.78 7.86 -7.54
N ASP A 65 -21.07 7.99 -7.82
CA ASP A 65 -22.13 7.63 -6.85
C ASP A 65 -22.13 6.14 -6.48
N PHE A 66 -21.58 5.30 -7.35
CA PHE A 66 -21.42 3.87 -7.11
C PHE A 66 -20.26 3.53 -6.13
N GLY A 67 -19.44 4.51 -5.75
CA GLY A 67 -18.21 4.33 -5.01
C GLY A 67 -16.98 4.51 -5.89
N GLN A 68 -15.98 3.66 -5.71
CA GLN A 68 -14.70 3.75 -6.40
C GLN A 68 -14.21 2.38 -6.84
N VAL A 69 -13.71 2.31 -8.06
CA VAL A 69 -12.92 1.16 -8.57
C VAL A 69 -11.54 1.66 -8.93
N LYS A 70 -10.49 0.98 -8.51
CA LYS A 70 -9.13 1.26 -8.96
C LYS A 70 -8.38 -0.02 -9.30
N VAL A 71 -7.44 0.10 -10.24
CA VAL A 71 -6.60 -0.99 -10.72
C VAL A 71 -5.14 -0.56 -10.75
N GLY A 72 -4.24 -1.45 -10.39
CA GLY A 72 -2.81 -1.18 -10.41
C GLY A 72 -2.05 -1.82 -9.25
N ARG A 73 -1.03 -1.10 -8.77
CA ARG A 73 -0.23 -1.44 -7.59
C ARG A 73 -0.52 -0.44 -6.48
N PHE A 74 -1.02 -0.91 -5.35
CA PHE A 74 -1.33 -0.07 -4.19
C PHE A 74 -1.50 -0.89 -2.92
N ASP A 75 -1.60 -0.20 -1.79
CA ASP A 75 -1.82 -0.81 -0.49
C ASP A 75 -3.17 -1.54 -0.46
N SER A 76 -3.16 -2.81 -0.02
CA SER A 76 -4.36 -3.63 0.09
C SER A 76 -5.40 -3.01 1.05
N PRO A 77 -6.71 -3.36 0.92
CA PRO A 77 -7.74 -2.99 1.90
C PRO A 77 -7.34 -3.31 3.34
N PHE A 78 -6.72 -4.48 3.57
CA PHE A 78 -6.21 -4.87 4.88
C PHE A 78 -5.15 -3.89 5.39
N LYS A 79 -4.18 -3.53 4.56
CA LYS A 79 -3.13 -2.57 4.92
C LYS A 79 -3.70 -1.18 5.17
N ALA A 80 -4.64 -0.74 4.36
CA ALA A 80 -5.29 0.57 4.52
C ALA A 80 -6.09 0.66 5.83
N ALA A 81 -6.72 -0.44 6.26
CA ALA A 81 -7.52 -0.50 7.48
C ALA A 81 -6.71 -0.23 8.76
N ARG A 82 -5.42 -0.55 8.80
CA ARG A 82 -4.56 -0.27 9.95
C ARG A 82 -4.13 1.20 10.07
N GLY A 83 -4.34 2.01 9.03
CA GLY A 83 -3.88 3.40 8.98
C GLY A 83 -4.17 4.20 10.24
N PRO A 84 -5.39 4.17 10.80
CA PRO A 84 -5.77 4.91 12.00
C PRO A 84 -4.96 4.59 13.26
N VAL A 85 -4.37 3.41 13.36
CA VAL A 85 -3.60 2.96 14.53
C VAL A 85 -2.09 2.92 14.30
N ASN A 86 -1.63 3.25 13.09
CA ASN A 86 -0.22 3.27 12.75
C ASN A 86 0.38 4.67 12.91
N PHE A 87 0.56 5.12 14.14
CA PHE A 87 1.08 6.46 14.46
C PHE A 87 2.54 6.67 14.07
N PHE A 88 3.32 5.61 13.97
CA PHE A 88 4.77 5.64 13.73
C PHE A 88 5.14 4.95 12.42
N GLY A 89 4.30 5.09 11.40
CA GLY A 89 4.55 4.51 10.08
C GLY A 89 5.93 4.88 9.54
N ASP A 90 6.64 3.88 8.99
CA ASP A 90 8.01 3.99 8.49
C ASP A 90 9.07 4.37 9.54
N GLN A 91 8.76 4.26 10.84
CA GLN A 91 9.65 4.49 11.98
C GLN A 91 9.83 3.21 12.81
N MET A 92 10.68 3.27 13.85
CA MET A 92 10.94 2.12 14.72
C MET A 92 9.68 1.61 15.45
N GLY A 93 8.70 2.48 15.71
CA GLY A 93 7.41 2.14 16.31
C GLY A 93 6.32 1.74 15.31
N ASP A 94 6.64 1.47 14.06
CA ASP A 94 5.64 1.02 13.07
C ASP A 94 4.95 -0.25 13.55
N ILE A 95 3.62 -0.26 13.51
CA ILE A 95 2.79 -1.39 13.93
C ILE A 95 3.16 -2.68 13.19
N ARG A 96 3.74 -2.60 12.00
CA ARG A 96 4.27 -3.76 11.25
C ARG A 96 5.27 -4.57 12.06
N ASN A 97 6.05 -3.93 12.93
CA ASN A 97 7.04 -4.61 13.73
C ASN A 97 6.41 -5.55 14.78
N VAL A 98 5.13 -5.36 15.07
CA VAL A 98 4.36 -6.18 16.01
C VAL A 98 3.42 -7.14 15.29
N THR A 99 2.82 -6.72 14.17
CA THR A 99 1.80 -7.50 13.47
C THR A 99 2.37 -8.52 12.46
N ARG A 100 3.62 -8.34 12.05
CA ARG A 100 4.30 -9.27 11.15
C ARG A 100 5.04 -10.33 11.95
N VAL A 101 4.56 -11.55 11.90
CA VAL A 101 5.15 -12.71 12.60
C VAL A 101 5.57 -13.75 11.56
N ASN A 102 6.82 -14.21 11.64
CA ASN A 102 7.36 -15.32 10.84
C ASN A 102 7.13 -15.17 9.32
N ASP A 103 7.54 -14.04 8.75
CA ASP A 103 7.41 -13.74 7.32
C ASP A 103 5.97 -13.67 6.75
N HIS A 104 4.96 -13.84 7.58
CA HIS A 104 3.58 -13.60 7.18
C HIS A 104 3.32 -12.09 7.02
N LYS A 105 3.20 -11.66 5.77
CA LYS A 105 3.02 -10.27 5.38
C LYS A 105 1.61 -10.09 4.79
N PHE A 106 0.63 -9.95 5.66
CA PHE A 106 -0.75 -9.72 5.21
C PHE A 106 -0.97 -8.27 4.74
N ASP A 107 -0.17 -7.33 5.23
CA ASP A 107 -0.32 -5.91 5.06
C ASP A 107 0.62 -5.36 3.97
N GLU A 108 0.49 -5.82 2.76
CA GLU A 108 1.38 -5.45 1.66
C GLU A 108 0.73 -4.51 0.65
N ARG A 109 1.58 -3.94 -0.18
CA ARG A 109 1.23 -3.33 -1.44
C ARG A 109 1.30 -4.42 -2.49
N ASN A 110 0.15 -4.71 -3.09
CA ASN A 110 0.04 -5.78 -4.05
C ASN A 110 0.06 -5.24 -5.49
N ASP A 111 0.70 -6.00 -6.36
CA ASP A 111 0.66 -5.78 -7.80
C ASP A 111 -0.61 -6.37 -8.40
N ASN A 112 -0.97 -5.94 -9.60
CA ASN A 112 -2.09 -6.48 -10.37
C ASN A 112 -3.38 -6.57 -9.56
N THR A 113 -3.67 -5.53 -8.78
CA THR A 113 -4.80 -5.48 -7.86
C THR A 113 -5.95 -4.71 -8.47
N ILE A 114 -7.15 -5.24 -8.29
CA ILE A 114 -8.41 -4.55 -8.52
C ILE A 114 -9.08 -4.36 -7.17
N GLU A 115 -9.45 -3.13 -6.83
CA GLU A 115 -10.17 -2.81 -5.60
C GLU A 115 -11.47 -2.09 -5.93
N TYR A 116 -12.53 -2.50 -5.26
CA TYR A 116 -13.77 -1.74 -5.14
C TYR A 116 -13.90 -1.19 -3.74
N LYS A 117 -14.31 0.07 -3.63
CA LYS A 117 -14.59 0.75 -2.38
C LYS A 117 -15.98 1.38 -2.46
N SER A 118 -16.87 1.01 -1.52
CA SER A 118 -18.24 1.49 -1.52
C SER A 118 -18.33 3.00 -1.23
N PRO A 119 -19.43 3.67 -1.58
CA PRO A 119 -19.80 4.93 -0.95
C PRO A 119 -19.90 4.73 0.57
N LYS A 120 -19.85 5.84 1.31
CA LYS A 120 -20.17 5.78 2.75
C LYS A 120 -21.65 5.55 2.95
N PHE A 121 -22.00 4.67 3.88
CA PHE A 121 -23.38 4.37 4.26
C PHE A 121 -23.51 4.35 5.78
N GLY A 122 -24.76 4.36 6.31
CA GLY A 122 -25.06 4.20 7.72
C GLY A 122 -24.24 5.08 8.65
N ASN A 123 -24.11 6.37 8.34
CA ASN A 123 -23.41 7.38 9.14
C ASN A 123 -21.90 7.12 9.35
N GLY A 124 -21.22 6.53 8.40
CA GLY A 124 -19.76 6.47 8.47
C GLY A 124 -19.14 5.12 8.08
N PHE A 125 -19.95 4.10 7.80
CA PHE A 125 -19.46 2.82 7.32
C PHE A 125 -18.99 2.88 5.86
N GLN A 126 -17.96 2.13 5.56
CA GLN A 126 -17.46 1.95 4.21
C GLN A 126 -16.85 0.54 4.06
N VAL A 127 -17.12 -0.13 2.96
CA VAL A 127 -16.53 -1.43 2.62
C VAL A 127 -15.51 -1.25 1.51
N ALA A 128 -14.39 -1.91 1.63
CA ALA A 128 -13.42 -2.08 0.55
C ALA A 128 -13.16 -3.56 0.33
N ALA A 129 -13.09 -3.99 -0.92
CA ALA A 129 -12.76 -5.36 -1.29
C ALA A 129 -11.78 -5.35 -2.45
N GLY A 130 -10.74 -6.15 -2.35
CA GLY A 130 -9.67 -6.23 -3.33
C GLY A 130 -9.36 -7.66 -3.74
N VAL A 131 -8.90 -7.82 -4.97
CA VAL A 131 -8.30 -9.04 -5.47
C VAL A 131 -6.97 -8.70 -6.12
N SER A 132 -5.91 -9.35 -5.67
CA SER A 132 -4.59 -9.25 -6.26
C SER A 132 -4.30 -10.53 -7.03
N MET A 133 -4.02 -10.37 -8.31
CA MET A 133 -3.62 -11.47 -9.19
C MET A 133 -2.09 -11.50 -9.19
N HIS A 134 -1.49 -12.65 -8.97
CA HIS A 134 -0.04 -12.82 -8.83
C HIS A 134 0.55 -12.03 -7.64
N LYS A 135 0.19 -12.43 -6.43
CA LYS A 135 0.74 -11.82 -5.22
C LYS A 135 2.25 -12.11 -5.10
N GLY A 136 3.05 -11.11 -5.49
CA GLY A 136 4.45 -11.01 -5.15
C GLY A 136 5.38 -12.08 -5.72
N LYS A 137 6.66 -11.95 -5.39
CA LYS A 137 7.76 -12.86 -5.80
C LYS A 137 7.77 -14.21 -5.09
N ALA A 138 6.88 -14.45 -4.17
CA ALA A 138 6.73 -15.73 -3.50
C ALA A 138 5.74 -16.61 -4.26
N ILE A 139 6.02 -16.88 -5.53
CA ILE A 139 5.62 -18.15 -6.11
C ILE A 139 6.47 -19.16 -5.36
N GLU A 140 5.89 -19.83 -4.38
CA GLU A 140 6.48 -21.04 -3.86
C GLU A 140 6.66 -21.97 -5.05
N LYS A 141 7.89 -22.19 -5.40
CA LYS A 141 8.22 -23.22 -6.38
C LYS A 141 7.94 -24.54 -5.69
N ASP A 142 7.18 -25.39 -6.36
CA ASP A 142 7.06 -26.76 -5.91
C ASP A 142 8.45 -27.46 -5.93
N SER A 143 8.51 -28.70 -5.45
CA SER A 143 9.74 -29.49 -5.42
C SER A 143 10.33 -29.78 -6.81
N THR A 144 9.59 -29.47 -7.88
CA THR A 144 10.01 -29.64 -9.29
C THR A 144 10.52 -28.33 -9.90
N GLY A 145 10.39 -27.21 -9.19
CA GLY A 145 10.81 -25.89 -9.64
C GLY A 145 9.79 -25.18 -10.54
N GLU A 146 8.61 -25.74 -10.72
CA GLU A 146 7.49 -25.12 -11.41
C GLU A 146 6.76 -24.16 -10.47
N GLY A 147 6.48 -22.94 -10.95
CA GLY A 147 5.71 -21.96 -10.19
C GLY A 147 4.25 -22.36 -10.09
N LEU A 148 3.67 -22.28 -8.89
CA LEU A 148 2.22 -22.41 -8.72
C LEU A 148 1.54 -21.19 -9.34
N ASP A 149 0.90 -21.38 -10.47
CA ASP A 149 0.42 -20.33 -11.38
C ASP A 149 -0.77 -19.50 -10.86
N ASP A 150 -1.29 -19.74 -9.65
CA ASP A 150 -2.55 -19.16 -9.21
C ASP A 150 -2.51 -18.52 -7.81
N ASN A 151 -1.48 -17.74 -7.52
CA ASN A 151 -1.36 -17.00 -6.27
C ASN A 151 -2.26 -15.75 -6.28
N LYS A 152 -3.54 -15.92 -6.00
CA LYS A 152 -4.50 -14.82 -5.78
C LYS A 152 -4.58 -14.50 -4.30
N ALA A 153 -4.65 -13.21 -3.98
CA ALA A 153 -4.98 -12.74 -2.64
C ALA A 153 -6.31 -11.98 -2.68
N TYR A 154 -7.13 -12.22 -1.68
CA TYR A 154 -8.41 -11.55 -1.50
C TYR A 154 -8.37 -10.79 -0.19
N ASP A 155 -8.76 -9.54 -0.23
CA ASP A 155 -8.78 -8.66 0.94
C ASP A 155 -10.16 -8.02 1.06
N VAL A 156 -10.69 -7.97 2.25
CA VAL A 156 -11.92 -7.24 2.57
C VAL A 156 -11.71 -6.42 3.83
N ALA A 157 -12.15 -5.18 3.81
CA ALA A 157 -12.13 -4.31 4.97
C ALA A 157 -13.47 -3.61 5.15
N LEU A 158 -13.96 -3.57 6.38
CA LEU A 158 -15.06 -2.72 6.84
C LEU A 158 -14.48 -1.65 7.74
N THR A 159 -14.72 -0.40 7.41
CA THR A 159 -14.31 0.73 8.22
C THR A 159 -15.52 1.53 8.67
N TYR A 160 -15.42 2.13 9.84
CA TYR A 160 -16.40 3.07 10.38
C TYR A 160 -15.66 4.31 10.86
N LYS A 161 -16.10 5.48 10.40
CA LYS A 161 -15.49 6.74 10.81
C LYS A 161 -16.56 7.81 11.00
N GLU A 162 -16.80 8.19 12.24
CA GLU A 162 -17.69 9.27 12.62
C GLU A 162 -17.19 9.98 13.89
N GLY A 163 -17.04 11.29 13.81
CA GLY A 163 -16.52 12.10 14.90
C GLY A 163 -15.12 11.63 15.33
N PRO A 164 -14.91 11.36 16.63
CA PRO A 164 -13.62 10.90 17.14
C PRO A 164 -13.42 9.38 17.00
N ILE A 165 -14.43 8.65 16.52
CA ILE A 165 -14.40 7.19 16.43
C ILE A 165 -13.91 6.78 15.04
N ASP A 166 -12.88 5.96 15.02
CA ASP A 166 -12.32 5.35 13.81
C ASP A 166 -12.05 3.87 14.07
N LEU A 167 -12.86 3.00 13.46
CA LEU A 167 -12.80 1.56 13.65
C LEU A 167 -12.57 0.87 12.31
N ALA A 168 -11.84 -0.23 12.32
CA ALA A 168 -11.64 -1.04 11.15
C ALA A 168 -11.58 -2.53 11.51
N VAL A 169 -12.17 -3.35 10.64
CA VAL A 169 -12.03 -4.80 10.64
C VAL A 169 -11.64 -5.20 9.23
N ALA A 170 -10.59 -6.01 9.10
CA ALA A 170 -10.11 -6.47 7.79
C ALA A 170 -9.72 -7.94 7.84
N TYR A 171 -9.88 -8.59 6.69
CA TYR A 171 -9.53 -9.99 6.46
C TYR A 171 -8.81 -10.13 5.13
#